data_abd7b133d559fdfc7bae165ec0878d9c
#
_entry.id   abd7b133d559fdfc7bae165ec0878d9c
#
_cell.length_a   1.000
_cell.length_b   1.000
_cell.length_c   1.000
_cell.angle_alpha   90.00
_cell.angle_beta   90.00
_cell.angle_gamma   90.00
#
_symmetry.space_group_name_H-M   'P 1'
#
loop_
_entity.id
_entity.type
_entity.pdbx_description
1 polymer ?
#
loop_
_entity_poly.entity_id
_entity_poly.type
_entity_poly.pdbx_seq_one_letter_code
_entity_poly.pdbx_strand_id
1 'polypeptide(L)'
;MKKTPSASDSGSSSAGGGGRPRPRVEDAVSAGGVVYRLNEGIEIAICGRTSDGVWGLPKGTPDPGETIEQTAVREVSEETGLQVEIVAKIGVVEYWFAREGVRYHKWVHHFLMQTTGGDTSQHDLEYDKVEWRPVEDALRTLTFRNEANMVEKAREMIEAMT
;
A
#
# COMPACT_ATOMS: atom_id res chain seq x y z
N MET A 1 21.61 -4.76 0.32
CA MET A 1 22.26 -4.50 0.00
C MET A 1 22.95 -3.55 -0.15
N LYS A 2 23.72 -3.33 0.00
CA LYS A 2 24.19 -2.42 -0.18
C LYS A 2 25.29 -2.25 -0.85
N LYS A 3 25.76 -1.90 -1.20
CA LYS A 3 26.60 -1.65 -1.81
C LYS A 3 27.32 -0.87 -2.14
N THR A 4 27.98 -0.64 -2.13
CA THR A 4 28.51 0.06 -2.48
C THR A 4 29.45 0.16 -3.19
N PRO A 5 29.80 0.48 -3.52
CA PRO A 5 30.55 0.61 -4.25
C PRO A 5 31.64 0.88 -4.29
N SER A 6 32.04 0.93 -4.33
CA SER A 6 32.92 1.18 -4.46
C SER A 6 33.75 1.65 -4.90
N ALA A 7 33.85 1.64 -4.93
CA ALA A 7 34.47 2.08 -5.30
C ALA A 7 35.33 2.43 -5.70
N SER A 8 35.40 2.49 -5.75
CA SER A 8 36.06 2.82 -6.10
C SER A 8 36.83 3.30 -6.43
N ASP A 9 36.82 3.49 -6.54
CA ASP A 9 37.42 3.99 -6.91
C ASP A 9 38.27 4.56 -7.01
N SER A 10 38.56 4.49 -6.97
CA SER A 10 39.28 4.98 -7.06
C SER A 10 39.87 5.78 -7.44
N GLY A 11 39.94 5.98 -7.56
CA GLY A 11 40.28 6.70 -7.80
C GLY A 11 40.74 7.57 -8.15
N SER A 12 40.69 7.89 -8.26
CA SER A 12 41.00 8.63 -8.57
C SER A 12 41.11 9.64 -8.41
N SER A 13 41.12 9.83 -8.29
CA SER A 13 41.19 10.74 -8.19
C SER A 13 41.10 11.67 -8.41
N SER A 14 40.97 11.89 -8.33
CA SER A 14 40.93 12.82 -8.55
C SER A 14 40.44 13.65 -8.65
N ALA A 15 40.43 13.65 -8.69
CA ALA A 15 40.06 14.59 -8.94
C ALA A 15 39.11 15.14 -8.61
N GLY A 16 39.14 15.55 -8.34
CA GLY A 16 38.28 16.33 -8.01
C GLY A 16 37.13 16.07 -7.89
N GLY A 17 37.11 15.51 -8.10
CA GLY A 17 36.00 15.39 -8.05
C GLY A 17 35.09 15.65 -7.26
N GLY A 18 35.19 15.78 -6.53
CA GLY A 18 34.09 16.12 -5.76
C GLY A 18 32.91 15.38 -6.07
N GLY A 19 33.00 14.25 -6.47
CA GLY A 19 31.82 13.54 -6.79
C GLY A 19 30.88 13.52 -5.63
N ARG A 20 29.64 13.77 -5.91
CA ARG A 20 28.62 13.58 -4.89
C ARG A 20 28.48 12.11 -4.62
N PRO A 21 28.24 11.74 -3.35
CA PRO A 21 27.97 10.36 -3.05
C PRO A 21 26.75 9.87 -3.83
N ARG A 22 26.79 8.66 -4.26
CA ARG A 22 25.62 8.07 -4.88
C ARG A 22 24.52 7.94 -3.83
N PRO A 23 23.27 8.17 -4.22
CA PRO A 23 22.17 7.91 -3.31
C PRO A 23 22.17 6.45 -2.90
N ARG A 24 21.90 6.20 -1.64
CA ARG A 24 21.68 4.85 -1.18
C ARG A 24 20.35 4.36 -1.76
N VAL A 25 20.29 3.11 -2.14
CA VAL A 25 19.10 2.49 -2.67
C VAL A 25 18.65 1.41 -1.69
N GLU A 26 17.38 1.44 -1.31
CA GLU A 26 16.81 0.44 -0.43
C GLU A 26 15.50 -0.06 -0.97
N ASP A 27 15.21 -1.33 -0.69
CA ASP A 27 13.93 -1.93 -1.02
C ASP A 27 12.96 -1.70 0.13
N ALA A 28 11.70 -1.47 -0.21
CA ALA A 28 10.64 -1.32 0.78
C ALA A 28 9.44 -2.13 0.33
N VAL A 29 8.81 -2.81 1.26
CA VAL A 29 7.67 -3.69 0.96
C VAL A 29 6.54 -3.34 1.91
N SER A 30 5.33 -3.28 1.36
CA SER A 30 4.11 -3.17 2.14
C SER A 30 3.10 -4.18 1.60
N ALA A 31 2.10 -4.47 2.41
CA ALA A 31 1.00 -5.33 2.01
C ALA A 31 -0.29 -4.74 2.55
N GLY A 32 -1.35 -4.87 1.79
CA GLY A 32 -2.65 -4.39 2.19
C GLY A 32 -3.73 -5.00 1.33
N GLY A 33 -4.86 -4.33 1.26
CA GLY A 33 -5.96 -4.94 0.54
C GLY A 33 -7.06 -3.99 0.14
N VAL A 34 -7.90 -4.50 -0.74
CA VAL A 34 -9.16 -3.90 -1.12
C VAL A 34 -10.24 -4.71 -0.42
N VAL A 35 -10.88 -4.09 0.57
CA VAL A 35 -11.93 -4.75 1.34
C VAL A 35 -13.26 -4.39 0.72
N TYR A 36 -14.04 -5.40 0.37
CA TYR A 36 -15.33 -5.17 -0.25
C TYR A 36 -16.45 -5.85 0.53
N ARG A 37 -17.64 -5.33 0.30
CA ARG A 37 -18.88 -5.99 0.70
C ARG A 37 -19.93 -5.74 -0.39
N LEU A 38 -20.93 -6.58 -0.43
CA LEU A 38 -22.04 -6.43 -1.37
C LEU A 38 -23.23 -5.88 -0.61
N ASN A 39 -23.66 -4.68 -0.98
CA ASN A 39 -24.77 -3.99 -0.33
C ASN A 39 -25.46 -3.16 -1.42
N GLU A 40 -26.36 -3.80 -2.18
CA GLU A 40 -26.99 -3.20 -3.36
C GLU A 40 -25.95 -2.71 -4.35
N GLY A 41 -24.88 -3.49 -4.50
CA GLY A 41 -23.74 -3.15 -5.31
C GLY A 41 -22.47 -3.39 -4.55
N ILE A 42 -21.34 -3.09 -5.18
CA ILE A 42 -20.04 -3.30 -4.56
C ILE A 42 -19.66 -2.05 -3.78
N GLU A 43 -19.35 -2.23 -2.49
CA GLU A 43 -18.80 -1.17 -1.66
C GLU A 43 -17.39 -1.52 -1.25
N ILE A 44 -16.53 -0.50 -1.19
CA ILE A 44 -15.12 -0.61 -0.86
C ILE A 44 -14.85 0.24 0.39
N ALA A 45 -14.07 -0.28 1.32
CA ALA A 45 -13.63 0.48 2.48
C ALA A 45 -12.39 1.29 2.12
N ILE A 46 -12.46 2.61 2.25
CA ILE A 46 -11.32 3.48 1.98
C ILE A 46 -11.01 4.31 3.23
N CYS A 47 -9.76 4.74 3.32
CA CYS A 47 -9.21 5.41 4.49
C CYS A 47 -8.82 6.83 4.13
N GLY A 48 -9.26 7.80 4.94
CA GLY A 48 -9.03 9.21 4.68
C GLY A 48 -8.27 9.88 5.81
N ARG A 49 -7.45 10.85 5.42
CA ARG A 49 -6.68 11.66 6.35
C ARG A 49 -7.01 13.13 6.08
N THR A 50 -7.72 13.76 7.02
CA THR A 50 -8.19 15.12 6.79
C THR A 50 -7.07 16.14 6.80
N SER A 51 -5.96 15.84 7.48
CA SER A 51 -4.85 16.79 7.59
C SER A 51 -4.28 17.17 6.23
N ASP A 52 -4.26 16.24 5.27
CA ASP A 52 -3.72 16.51 3.92
C ASP A 52 -4.69 16.12 2.81
N GLY A 53 -5.89 15.69 3.15
CA GLY A 53 -6.91 15.36 2.16
C GLY A 53 -6.65 14.07 1.38
N VAL A 54 -5.74 13.23 1.85
CA VAL A 54 -5.42 11.97 1.15
C VAL A 54 -6.46 10.91 1.47
N TRP A 55 -6.90 10.20 0.44
CA TRP A 55 -7.73 9.00 0.57
C TRP A 55 -6.96 7.84 -0.04
N GLY A 56 -6.86 6.75 0.71
CA GLY A 56 -6.06 5.61 0.29
C GLY A 56 -6.64 4.28 0.72
N LEU A 57 -5.96 3.24 0.26
CA LEU A 57 -6.24 1.87 0.68
C LEU A 57 -5.40 1.52 1.90
N PRO A 58 -5.93 0.69 2.80
CA PRO A 58 -5.15 0.28 3.98
C PRO A 58 -3.98 -0.61 3.58
N LYS A 59 -2.82 -0.34 4.16
CA LYS A 59 -1.61 -1.13 3.93
C LYS A 59 -0.56 -0.79 4.96
N GLY A 60 0.42 -1.63 5.09
CA GLY A 60 1.56 -1.32 5.97
C GLY A 60 2.70 -2.29 5.79
N THR A 61 3.69 -2.14 6.65
CA THR A 61 4.99 -2.82 6.56
C THR A 61 4.97 -4.12 7.36
N PRO A 62 5.58 -5.20 6.85
CA PRO A 62 5.66 -6.45 7.59
C PRO A 62 6.41 -6.30 8.91
N ASP A 63 5.91 -6.96 9.94
CA ASP A 63 6.65 -7.18 11.16
C ASP A 63 7.61 -8.35 10.95
N PRO A 64 8.69 -8.42 11.75
CA PRO A 64 9.63 -9.56 11.61
C PRO A 64 8.91 -10.89 11.70
N GLY A 65 9.17 -11.76 10.73
CA GLY A 65 8.60 -13.10 10.71
C GLY A 65 7.21 -13.20 10.08
N GLU A 66 6.60 -12.08 9.70
CA GLU A 66 5.30 -12.14 9.04
C GLU A 66 5.44 -12.49 7.57
N THR A 67 4.49 -13.27 7.07
CA THR A 67 4.32 -13.41 5.64
C THR A 67 3.63 -12.16 5.09
N ILE A 68 3.69 -11.99 3.78
CA ILE A 68 3.00 -10.89 3.11
C ILE A 68 1.49 -10.94 3.38
N GLU A 69 0.91 -12.14 3.35
CA GLU A 69 -0.53 -12.32 3.63
C GLU A 69 -0.87 -11.95 5.07
N GLN A 70 -0.04 -12.36 6.02
CA GLN A 70 -0.26 -12.00 7.43
C GLN A 70 -0.19 -10.50 7.64
N THR A 71 0.78 -9.85 7.00
CA THR A 71 0.92 -8.39 7.06
C THR A 71 -0.33 -7.72 6.52
N ALA A 72 -0.80 -8.18 5.36
CA ALA A 72 -1.96 -7.58 4.72
C ALA A 72 -3.18 -7.65 5.64
N VAL A 73 -3.44 -8.82 6.21
CA VAL A 73 -4.60 -9.00 7.09
C VAL A 73 -4.47 -8.13 8.34
N ARG A 74 -3.28 -8.12 8.96
CA ARG A 74 -3.06 -7.35 10.18
C ARG A 74 -3.21 -5.85 9.93
N GLU A 75 -2.54 -5.34 8.90
CA GLU A 75 -2.57 -3.91 8.63
C GLU A 75 -3.96 -3.44 8.22
N VAL A 76 -4.64 -4.21 7.39
CA VAL A 76 -6.00 -3.85 6.99
C VAL A 76 -6.91 -3.83 8.20
N SER A 77 -6.79 -4.84 9.07
CA SER A 77 -7.60 -4.91 10.28
C SER A 77 -7.35 -3.72 11.20
N GLU A 78 -6.08 -3.36 11.39
CA GLU A 78 -5.73 -2.23 12.25
C GLU A 78 -6.24 -0.91 11.69
N GLU A 79 -6.02 -0.68 10.40
CA GLU A 79 -6.34 0.62 9.80
C GLU A 79 -7.82 0.80 9.55
N THR A 80 -8.58 -0.27 9.36
CA THR A 80 -10.01 -0.15 9.08
C THR A 80 -10.91 -0.50 10.25
N GLY A 81 -10.39 -1.22 11.25
CA GLY A 81 -11.22 -1.74 12.35
C GLY A 81 -12.01 -2.97 11.96
N LEU A 82 -11.87 -3.44 10.73
CA LEU A 82 -12.63 -4.58 10.24
C LEU A 82 -11.85 -5.87 10.44
N GLN A 83 -12.59 -6.95 10.69
CA GLN A 83 -12.03 -8.29 10.59
C GLN A 83 -12.17 -8.72 9.14
N VAL A 84 -11.08 -9.22 8.56
CA VAL A 84 -11.05 -9.50 7.13
C VAL A 84 -10.44 -10.86 6.87
N GLU A 85 -10.79 -11.42 5.70
CA GLU A 85 -10.13 -12.61 5.19
C GLU A 85 -9.78 -12.39 3.73
N ILE A 86 -8.68 -12.99 3.31
CA ILE A 86 -8.21 -12.87 1.93
C ILE A 86 -9.05 -13.79 1.05
N VAL A 87 -9.55 -13.23 -0.06
CA VAL A 87 -10.27 -13.98 -1.08
C VAL A 87 -9.33 -14.38 -2.21
N ALA A 88 -8.48 -13.43 -2.65
CA ALA A 88 -7.58 -13.65 -3.77
C ALA A 88 -6.50 -12.59 -3.78
N LYS A 89 -5.42 -12.82 -4.52
CA LYS A 89 -4.41 -11.81 -4.76
C LYS A 89 -4.85 -10.95 -5.94
N ILE A 90 -4.73 -9.61 -5.79
CA ILE A 90 -5.03 -8.70 -6.89
C ILE A 90 -3.78 -8.44 -7.71
N GLY A 91 -2.69 -8.01 -7.05
CA GLY A 91 -1.46 -7.69 -7.75
C GLY A 91 -0.49 -6.93 -6.89
N VAL A 92 0.56 -6.45 -7.54
CA VAL A 92 1.65 -5.73 -6.87
C VAL A 92 1.82 -4.41 -7.61
N VAL A 93 1.88 -3.32 -6.85
CA VAL A 93 2.25 -2.00 -7.38
C VAL A 93 3.72 -1.79 -7.08
N GLU A 94 4.44 -1.29 -8.06
CA GLU A 94 5.89 -1.08 -7.93
C GLU A 94 6.19 0.36 -8.32
N TYR A 95 6.96 1.08 -7.48
CA TYR A 95 7.34 2.44 -7.81
C TYR A 95 8.59 2.82 -7.04
N TRP A 96 9.20 3.95 -7.45
CA TRP A 96 10.39 4.50 -6.81
C TRP A 96 10.04 5.83 -6.14
N PHE A 97 10.68 6.11 -5.02
CA PHE A 97 10.59 7.43 -4.40
C PHE A 97 11.89 7.69 -3.64
N ALA A 98 12.09 8.96 -3.29
CA ALA A 98 13.29 9.38 -2.54
C ALA A 98 12.84 10.06 -1.26
N ARG A 99 13.57 9.80 -0.18
CA ARG A 99 13.34 10.45 1.10
C ARG A 99 14.67 10.54 1.83
N GLU A 100 15.04 11.76 2.26
CA GLU A 100 16.22 11.99 3.08
C GLU A 100 17.48 11.39 2.46
N GLY A 101 17.63 11.57 1.16
CA GLY A 101 18.83 11.11 0.46
C GLY A 101 18.87 9.64 0.11
N VAL A 102 17.82 8.92 0.39
CA VAL A 102 17.72 7.48 0.08
C VAL A 102 16.70 7.29 -1.02
N ARG A 103 17.04 6.51 -2.03
CA ARG A 103 16.10 6.08 -3.07
C ARG A 103 15.52 4.76 -2.65
N TYR A 104 14.20 4.69 -2.67
CA TYR A 104 13.48 3.47 -2.31
C TYR A 104 12.82 2.86 -3.52
N HIS A 105 13.00 1.55 -3.67
CA HIS A 105 12.24 0.76 -4.63
C HIS A 105 11.14 0.07 -3.83
N LYS A 106 9.90 0.44 -4.10
CA LYS A 106 8.78 0.05 -3.27
C LYS A 106 7.87 -0.92 -3.99
N TRP A 107 7.51 -1.98 -3.30
CA TRP A 107 6.48 -2.92 -3.75
C TRP A 107 5.34 -2.91 -2.75
N VAL A 108 4.10 -2.84 -3.24
CA VAL A 108 2.90 -2.93 -2.40
C VAL A 108 2.06 -4.08 -2.92
N HIS A 109 1.90 -5.10 -2.10
CA HIS A 109 1.09 -6.27 -2.43
C HIS A 109 -0.34 -6.01 -2.01
N HIS A 110 -1.29 -6.15 -2.94
CA HIS A 110 -2.71 -5.90 -2.67
C HIS A 110 -3.49 -7.18 -2.82
N PHE A 111 -4.36 -7.44 -1.84
CA PHE A 111 -5.22 -8.62 -1.82
C PHE A 111 -6.68 -8.19 -1.81
N LEU A 112 -7.53 -9.00 -2.45
CA LEU A 112 -8.97 -8.84 -2.37
C LEU A 112 -9.41 -9.47 -1.08
N MET A 113 -10.17 -8.73 -0.27
CA MET A 113 -10.58 -9.17 1.06
C MET A 113 -12.07 -8.96 1.27
N GLN A 114 -12.67 -9.88 2.01
CA GLN A 114 -14.04 -9.73 2.52
C GLN A 114 -13.98 -9.42 4.00
N THR A 115 -14.95 -8.64 4.49
CA THR A 115 -15.10 -8.46 5.93
C THR A 115 -15.86 -9.64 6.52
N THR A 116 -15.38 -10.08 7.68
CA THR A 116 -16.05 -11.12 8.45
C THR A 116 -16.62 -10.58 9.76
N GLY A 117 -16.43 -9.29 10.02
CA GLY A 117 -16.91 -8.64 11.24
C GLY A 117 -16.17 -7.36 11.50
N GLY A 118 -16.29 -6.87 12.72
CA GLY A 118 -15.62 -5.65 13.12
C GLY A 118 -16.43 -4.41 12.79
N ASP A 119 -15.85 -3.25 13.07
CA ASP A 119 -16.52 -1.97 12.95
C ASP A 119 -15.51 -0.93 12.56
N THR A 120 -15.81 -0.13 11.54
CA THR A 120 -14.87 0.89 11.06
C THR A 120 -14.55 1.93 12.14
N SER A 121 -15.39 2.10 13.16
CA SER A 121 -15.08 3.01 14.26
C SER A 121 -13.92 2.52 15.12
N GLN A 122 -13.49 1.27 14.96
CA GLN A 122 -12.39 0.69 15.74
C GLN A 122 -11.04 0.83 15.04
N HIS A 123 -10.95 1.64 13.98
CA HIS A 123 -9.69 1.85 13.27
C HIS A 123 -8.66 2.51 14.15
N ASP A 124 -7.38 2.33 13.81
CA ASP A 124 -6.29 2.99 14.53
C ASP A 124 -6.19 4.47 14.16
N LEU A 125 -5.07 5.11 14.52
CA LEU A 125 -4.91 6.55 14.33
C LEU A 125 -4.17 6.92 13.06
N GLU A 126 -3.84 5.95 12.21
CA GLU A 126 -3.14 6.22 10.96
C GLU A 126 -3.98 7.13 10.05
N TYR A 127 -5.26 6.85 9.97
CA TYR A 127 -6.24 7.66 9.26
C TYR A 127 -7.32 8.08 10.24
N ASP A 128 -7.91 9.26 10.02
CA ASP A 128 -8.98 9.72 10.90
C ASP A 128 -10.36 9.41 10.35
N LYS A 129 -10.45 8.83 9.15
CA LYS A 129 -11.73 8.41 8.58
C LYS A 129 -11.58 7.06 7.91
N VAL A 130 -12.58 6.21 8.09
CA VAL A 130 -12.70 4.95 7.35
C VAL A 130 -14.14 4.86 6.91
N GLU A 131 -14.37 4.75 5.60
CA GLU A 131 -15.71 4.81 5.05
C GLU A 131 -15.91 3.72 4.02
N TRP A 132 -17.12 3.14 4.05
CA TRP A 132 -17.59 2.30 2.96
C TRP A 132 -18.13 3.23 1.87
N ARG A 133 -17.65 3.06 0.66
CA ARG A 133 -18.09 3.84 -0.49
C ARG A 133 -18.51 2.92 -1.63
N PRO A 134 -19.56 3.24 -2.36
CA PRO A 134 -19.81 2.54 -3.63
C PRO A 134 -18.55 2.56 -4.47
N VAL A 135 -18.30 1.49 -5.19
CA VAL A 135 -17.03 1.33 -5.90
C VAL A 135 -16.76 2.49 -6.85
N GLU A 136 -17.78 3.04 -7.49
CA GLU A 136 -17.61 4.19 -8.39
C GLU A 136 -17.12 5.42 -7.62
N ASP A 137 -17.65 5.64 -6.42
CA ASP A 137 -17.22 6.74 -5.58
C ASP A 137 -15.79 6.53 -5.09
N ALA A 138 -15.47 5.30 -4.69
CA ALA A 138 -14.11 4.98 -4.23
C ALA A 138 -13.10 5.29 -5.34
N LEU A 139 -13.41 4.90 -6.57
CA LEU A 139 -12.52 5.14 -7.71
C LEU A 139 -12.27 6.63 -7.93
N ARG A 140 -13.29 7.47 -7.72
CA ARG A 140 -13.15 8.91 -7.88
C ARG A 140 -12.46 9.57 -6.69
N THR A 141 -12.58 8.98 -5.51
CA THR A 141 -12.11 9.59 -4.26
C THR A 141 -10.64 9.29 -3.99
N LEU A 142 -10.18 8.09 -4.36
CA LEU A 142 -8.81 7.68 -4.07
C LEU A 142 -7.81 8.66 -4.69
N THR A 143 -6.84 9.06 -3.88
CA THR A 143 -5.86 10.07 -4.27
C THR A 143 -4.88 9.53 -5.31
N PHE A 144 -4.48 8.26 -5.19
CA PHE A 144 -3.40 7.71 -6.01
C PHE A 144 -3.95 6.79 -7.08
N ARG A 145 -3.51 7.03 -8.32
CA ARG A 145 -3.96 6.25 -9.47
C ARG A 145 -3.64 4.77 -9.32
N ASN A 146 -2.50 4.45 -8.73
CA ASN A 146 -2.12 3.05 -8.56
C ASN A 146 -3.14 2.30 -7.70
N GLU A 147 -3.64 2.97 -6.66
CA GLU A 147 -4.65 2.35 -5.80
C GLU A 147 -6.00 2.27 -6.48
N ALA A 148 -6.37 3.30 -7.23
CA ALA A 148 -7.60 3.25 -8.01
C ALA A 148 -7.55 2.10 -9.02
N ASN A 149 -6.41 1.88 -9.66
CA ASN A 149 -6.24 0.75 -10.58
C ASN A 149 -6.44 -0.59 -9.87
N MET A 150 -5.97 -0.71 -8.63
CA MET A 150 -6.17 -1.93 -7.85
C MET A 150 -7.65 -2.15 -7.55
N VAL A 151 -8.38 -1.08 -7.23
CA VAL A 151 -9.82 -1.17 -6.99
C VAL A 151 -10.56 -1.57 -8.28
N GLU A 152 -10.12 -1.04 -9.43
CA GLU A 152 -10.73 -1.42 -10.70
C GLU A 152 -10.53 -2.91 -10.99
N LYS A 153 -9.32 -3.42 -10.75
CA LYS A 153 -9.06 -4.85 -10.91
C LYS A 153 -9.89 -5.67 -9.93
N ALA A 154 -10.01 -5.19 -8.69
CA ALA A 154 -10.84 -5.84 -7.69
C ALA A 154 -12.29 -5.94 -8.16
N ARG A 155 -12.81 -4.84 -8.72
CA ARG A 155 -14.19 -4.84 -9.24
C ARG A 155 -14.38 -5.91 -10.28
N GLU A 156 -13.45 -6.02 -11.23
CA GLU A 156 -13.52 -7.04 -12.27
C GLU A 156 -13.51 -8.44 -11.67
N MET A 157 -12.68 -8.66 -10.67
CA MET A 157 -12.59 -9.96 -10.01
C MET A 157 -13.90 -10.30 -9.29
N ILE A 158 -14.48 -9.32 -8.58
CA ILE A 158 -15.73 -9.53 -7.87
C ILE A 158 -16.86 -9.85 -8.84
N GLU A 159 -16.92 -9.09 -9.95
CA GLU A 159 -17.96 -9.32 -10.95
C GLU A 159 -17.83 -10.69 -11.58
N ALA A 160 -16.61 -11.18 -11.74
CA ALA A 160 -16.39 -12.51 -12.29
C ALA A 160 -16.79 -13.63 -11.33
N MET A 161 -16.89 -13.33 -10.04
CA MET A 161 -17.27 -14.31 -9.02
C MET A 161 -18.79 -14.39 -8.81
N THR A 162 -19.53 -13.44 -9.33
CA THR A 162 -20.99 -13.36 -9.11
C THR A 162 -21.82 -13.67 -10.38
#